data_28f546e67311d4755cfc622fe7e5f4b7
#
_entry.id   28f546e67311d4755cfc622fe7e5f4b7
#
_cell.length_a   1.000
_cell.length_b   1.000
_cell.length_c   1.000
_cell.angle_alpha   90.00
_cell.angle_beta   90.00
_cell.angle_gamma   90.00
#
_symmetry.space_group_name_H-M   'P 1'
#
loop_
_entity.id
_entity.type
_entity.pdbx_description
1 polymer ?
#
loop_
_entity_poly.entity_id
_entity_poly.type
_entity_poly.pdbx_seq_one_letter_code
_entity_poly.pdbx_strand_id
1 'polypeptide(L)'
;MVRMLLVFAASLAFSAVAFAQVGAQAAAPIDPGEHIVVTGGVSIWDWEKYKIEPHDHWWLNFVRASRLRIEQLRQQYGPSARITWLVYRRGYERRQKQESENLFSVIQSVRDKYRVNLIYFNTTDQVCGYLDNGLDRSRYKIGSFDYFGHSNKACFMFDYSNEIGSASKTWLHENELHEKLRRGIFAKDAQVKSWCCYTAESMSGKWYQATGAKMIGAVGKTQYMTNELPVLATSNGRWATGM
;
A
#
# COMPACT_ATOMS: atom_id res chain seq x y z
N MET A 1 71.99 23.71 51.99
CA MET A 1 72.00 24.08 50.57
C MET A 1 70.96 23.21 49.85
N VAL A 2 69.73 23.67 49.65
CA VAL A 2 68.71 22.95 48.96
C VAL A 2 68.38 23.77 47.71
N ARG A 3 68.62 23.17 46.53
CA ARG A 3 68.33 23.75 45.23
C ARG A 3 66.85 23.41 44.85
N MET A 4 66.02 24.44 44.76
CA MET A 4 64.67 24.37 44.35
C MET A 4 64.58 24.41 42.80
N LEU A 5 64.13 23.29 42.17
CA LEU A 5 63.82 23.24 40.72
C LEU A 5 62.40 23.74 40.47
N LEU A 6 62.34 24.81 39.73
CA LEU A 6 61.03 25.31 39.19
C LEU A 6 60.73 24.56 37.90
N VAL A 7 59.61 23.83 37.89
CA VAL A 7 59.07 23.20 36.69
C VAL A 7 58.01 24.13 36.09
N PHE A 8 58.27 24.67 34.91
CA PHE A 8 57.27 25.40 34.11
C PHE A 8 56.40 24.39 33.35
N ALA A 9 55.10 24.33 33.70
CA ALA A 9 54.10 23.64 32.95
C ALA A 9 53.52 24.57 31.87
N ALA A 10 53.84 24.27 30.60
CA ALA A 10 53.23 24.97 29.48
C ALA A 10 51.87 24.27 29.12
N SER A 11 50.80 24.96 29.36
CA SER A 11 49.44 24.53 28.98
C SER A 11 49.20 24.85 27.50
N LEU A 12 49.20 23.81 26.66
CA LEU A 12 48.74 23.89 25.26
C LEU A 12 47.20 23.82 25.21
N ALA A 13 46.57 24.96 24.96
CA ALA A 13 45.14 24.99 24.66
C ALA A 13 44.88 24.57 23.23
N PHE A 14 44.33 23.36 23.07
CA PHE A 14 43.80 22.91 21.77
C PHE A 14 42.43 23.52 21.57
N SER A 15 42.31 24.50 20.69
CA SER A 15 41.02 24.99 20.18
C SER A 15 40.45 23.97 19.18
N ALA A 16 39.47 23.20 19.62
CA ALA A 16 38.70 22.34 18.72
C ALA A 16 37.76 23.20 17.88
N VAL A 17 38.08 23.39 16.61
CA VAL A 17 37.18 23.98 15.64
C VAL A 17 36.15 22.91 15.27
N ALA A 18 34.95 23.02 15.83
CA ALA A 18 33.83 22.17 15.45
C ALA A 18 33.34 22.60 14.05
N PHE A 19 33.68 21.83 13.02
CA PHE A 19 33.05 21.92 11.73
C PHE A 19 31.62 21.37 11.86
N ALA A 20 30.64 22.27 11.94
CA ALA A 20 29.25 21.92 11.76
C ALA A 20 29.06 21.47 10.30
N GLN A 21 29.00 20.15 10.06
CA GLN A 21 28.51 19.62 8.82
C GLN A 21 27.04 19.98 8.70
N VAL A 22 26.73 21.05 8.00
CA VAL A 22 25.38 21.31 7.49
C VAL A 22 25.16 20.25 6.41
N GLY A 23 24.61 19.12 6.84
CA GLY A 23 24.11 18.10 5.91
C GLY A 23 23.08 18.75 5.00
N ALA A 24 23.39 18.87 3.72
CA ALA A 24 22.41 19.28 2.73
C ALA A 24 21.24 18.28 2.79
N GLN A 25 20.13 18.69 3.39
CA GLN A 25 18.91 17.91 3.45
C GLN A 25 18.41 17.83 2.01
N ALA A 26 18.50 16.65 1.40
CA ALA A 26 17.99 16.45 0.06
C ALA A 26 16.55 16.96 0.01
N ALA A 27 16.28 17.82 -0.97
CA ALA A 27 14.92 18.35 -1.14
C ALA A 27 13.94 17.19 -1.23
N ALA A 28 12.83 17.27 -0.48
CA ALA A 28 11.81 16.24 -0.54
C ALA A 28 11.36 16.04 -2.00
N PRO A 29 11.17 14.80 -2.45
CA PRO A 29 10.72 14.57 -3.82
C PRO A 29 9.43 15.35 -4.08
N ILE A 30 9.30 15.89 -5.27
CA ILE A 30 8.08 16.59 -5.68
C ILE A 30 6.94 15.58 -5.61
N ASP A 31 5.88 15.91 -4.86
CA ASP A 31 4.70 15.05 -4.73
C ASP A 31 4.03 14.92 -6.12
N PRO A 32 4.00 13.73 -6.72
CA PRO A 32 3.50 13.55 -8.09
C PRO A 32 1.98 13.68 -8.20
N GLY A 33 1.27 13.83 -7.07
CA GLY A 33 -0.17 13.97 -7.05
C GLY A 33 -0.86 13.21 -5.92
N GLU A 34 -1.92 12.47 -6.23
CA GLU A 34 -2.63 11.66 -5.22
C GLU A 34 -2.05 10.25 -5.15
N HIS A 35 -1.89 9.75 -3.92
CA HIS A 35 -1.49 8.37 -3.65
C HIS A 35 -2.71 7.57 -3.20
N ILE A 36 -3.02 6.50 -3.90
CA ILE A 36 -4.22 5.68 -3.63
C ILE A 36 -3.80 4.30 -3.14
N VAL A 37 -4.28 3.93 -1.97
CA VAL A 37 -4.12 2.59 -1.39
C VAL A 37 -5.50 1.93 -1.35
N VAL A 38 -5.62 0.74 -1.93
CA VAL A 38 -6.87 -0.03 -1.96
C VAL A 38 -6.72 -1.30 -1.15
N THR A 39 -7.64 -1.53 -0.23
CA THR A 39 -7.69 -2.71 0.64
C THR A 39 -8.93 -3.52 0.34
N GLY A 40 -8.76 -4.74 -0.14
CA GLY A 40 -9.81 -5.73 -0.32
C GLY A 40 -10.30 -6.32 0.99
N GLY A 41 -11.41 -7.03 0.93
CA GLY A 41 -11.98 -7.75 2.07
C GLY A 41 -11.28 -9.08 2.31
N VAL A 42 -11.29 -9.49 3.57
CA VAL A 42 -10.84 -10.81 4.01
C VAL A 42 -11.98 -11.82 3.98
N SER A 43 -11.64 -13.11 3.92
CA SER A 43 -12.59 -14.21 4.09
C SER A 43 -13.19 -14.22 5.49
N ILE A 44 -14.35 -14.82 5.64
CA ILE A 44 -14.91 -15.14 6.96
C ILE A 44 -14.13 -16.28 7.61
N TRP A 45 -13.93 -16.18 8.93
CA TRP A 45 -13.17 -17.17 9.69
C TRP A 45 -13.79 -18.57 9.64
N ASP A 46 -15.12 -18.66 9.68
CA ASP A 46 -15.83 -19.92 9.62
C ASP A 46 -15.53 -20.74 8.37
N TRP A 47 -15.15 -20.08 7.27
CA TRP A 47 -14.66 -20.74 6.07
C TRP A 47 -13.17 -21.05 6.13
N GLU A 48 -12.34 -20.10 6.57
CA GLU A 48 -10.89 -20.26 6.61
C GLU A 48 -10.43 -21.42 7.49
N LYS A 49 -11.13 -21.69 8.61
CA LYS A 49 -10.78 -22.77 9.53
C LYS A 49 -10.84 -24.17 8.91
N TYR A 50 -11.56 -24.34 7.79
CA TYR A 50 -11.63 -25.62 7.06
C TYR A 50 -10.58 -25.78 5.97
N LYS A 51 -9.79 -24.74 5.68
CA LYS A 51 -8.70 -24.80 4.71
C LYS A 51 -7.46 -25.42 5.31
N ILE A 52 -6.73 -26.20 4.50
CA ILE A 52 -5.43 -26.79 4.90
C ILE A 52 -4.43 -25.66 5.18
N GLU A 53 -4.45 -24.61 4.34
CA GLU A 53 -3.62 -23.42 4.49
C GLU A 53 -4.53 -22.18 4.48
N PRO A 54 -5.02 -21.73 5.65
CA PRO A 54 -5.84 -20.53 5.73
C PRO A 54 -5.02 -19.27 5.41
N HIS A 55 -5.50 -18.45 4.47
CA HIS A 55 -4.79 -17.21 4.09
C HIS A 55 -5.23 -16.02 4.93
N ASP A 56 -6.49 -15.99 5.37
CA ASP A 56 -7.07 -14.88 6.13
C ASP A 56 -7.24 -15.24 7.59
N HIS A 57 -6.30 -16.04 8.10
CA HIS A 57 -6.25 -16.38 9.51
C HIS A 57 -6.30 -15.13 10.39
N TRP A 58 -5.65 -14.07 9.94
CA TRP A 58 -5.63 -12.80 10.63
C TRP A 58 -6.31 -11.71 9.79
N TRP A 59 -7.43 -11.19 10.28
CA TRP A 59 -8.23 -10.19 9.57
C TRP A 59 -7.47 -8.90 9.21
N LEU A 60 -6.40 -8.58 9.96
CA LEU A 60 -5.55 -7.40 9.73
C LEU A 60 -4.60 -7.53 8.55
N ASN A 61 -4.45 -8.67 7.91
CA ASN A 61 -3.42 -8.88 6.87
C ASN A 61 -3.34 -7.74 5.86
N PHE A 62 -4.46 -7.40 5.22
CA PHE A 62 -4.49 -6.36 4.19
C PHE A 62 -4.48 -4.96 4.78
N VAL A 63 -5.17 -4.74 5.90
CA VAL A 63 -5.20 -3.47 6.62
C VAL A 63 -3.81 -3.09 7.11
N ARG A 64 -3.06 -4.05 7.66
CA ARG A 64 -1.70 -3.83 8.13
C ARG A 64 -0.74 -3.51 6.99
N ALA A 65 -0.78 -4.28 5.89
CA ALA A 65 0.06 -4.01 4.72
C ALA A 65 -0.23 -2.63 4.14
N SER A 66 -1.51 -2.26 4.05
CA SER A 66 -1.93 -0.92 3.63
C SER A 66 -1.40 0.17 4.57
N ARG A 67 -1.47 -0.05 5.90
CA ARG A 67 -0.90 0.88 6.89
C ARG A 67 0.61 1.06 6.70
N LEU A 68 1.36 -0.02 6.50
CA LEU A 68 2.81 0.06 6.24
C LEU A 68 3.10 0.87 4.98
N ARG A 69 2.33 0.67 3.92
CA ARG A 69 2.49 1.43 2.69
C ARG A 69 2.13 2.91 2.87
N ILE A 70 1.06 3.21 3.57
CA ILE A 70 0.66 4.58 3.94
C ILE A 70 1.78 5.27 4.73
N GLU A 71 2.39 4.57 5.68
CA GLU A 71 3.52 5.08 6.46
C GLU A 71 4.72 5.42 5.57
N GLN A 72 5.09 4.53 4.64
CA GLN A 72 6.15 4.77 3.66
C GLN A 72 5.84 5.99 2.78
N LEU A 73 4.60 6.13 2.30
CA LEU A 73 4.18 7.28 1.50
C LEU A 73 4.28 8.59 2.31
N ARG A 74 3.91 8.57 3.59
CA ARG A 74 4.08 9.72 4.49
C ARG A 74 5.54 10.07 4.73
N GLN A 75 6.40 9.08 4.87
CA GLN A 75 7.85 9.29 5.03
C GLN A 75 8.47 9.86 3.74
N GLN A 76 8.04 9.34 2.59
CA GLN A 76 8.58 9.72 1.29
C GLN A 76 8.14 11.12 0.83
N TYR A 77 6.84 11.45 0.97
CA TYR A 77 6.24 12.66 0.39
C TYR A 77 5.83 13.70 1.45
N GLY A 78 6.03 13.38 2.71
CA GLY A 78 5.78 14.31 3.82
C GLY A 78 4.33 14.36 4.29
N PRO A 79 4.06 15.22 5.30
CA PRO A 79 2.75 15.28 5.95
C PRO A 79 1.63 15.87 5.08
N SER A 80 1.97 16.61 4.05
CA SER A 80 1.02 17.23 3.10
C SER A 80 0.62 16.35 1.93
N ALA A 81 1.26 15.17 1.75
CA ALA A 81 0.94 14.25 0.68
C ALA A 81 -0.56 13.87 0.68
N ARG A 82 -1.18 13.87 -0.48
CA ARG A 82 -2.58 13.46 -0.63
C ARG A 82 -2.66 11.96 -0.69
N ILE A 83 -3.02 11.33 0.42
CA ILE A 83 -3.16 9.88 0.50
C ILE A 83 -4.64 9.54 0.70
N THR A 84 -5.20 8.76 -0.23
CA THR A 84 -6.55 8.21 -0.11
C THR A 84 -6.48 6.71 0.09
N TRP A 85 -7.20 6.24 1.10
CA TRP A 85 -7.29 4.84 1.45
C TRP A 85 -8.71 4.32 1.21
N LEU A 86 -8.87 3.49 0.19
CA LEU A 86 -10.13 2.83 -0.15
C LEU A 86 -10.19 1.46 0.53
N VAL A 87 -11.22 1.19 1.33
CA VAL A 87 -11.37 -0.06 2.08
C VAL A 87 -12.70 -0.73 1.73
N TYR A 88 -12.65 -2.01 1.35
CA TYR A 88 -13.84 -2.78 1.05
C TYR A 88 -14.64 -3.07 2.32
N ARG A 89 -15.79 -2.42 2.46
CA ARG A 89 -16.56 -2.38 3.71
C ARG A 89 -17.18 -3.72 4.07
N ARG A 90 -17.89 -4.35 3.13
CA ARG A 90 -18.69 -5.56 3.41
C ARG A 90 -17.87 -6.73 3.91
N GLY A 91 -16.64 -6.90 3.46
CA GLY A 91 -15.72 -7.93 3.95
C GLY A 91 -15.46 -7.80 5.45
N TYR A 92 -15.17 -6.57 5.89
CA TYR A 92 -14.91 -6.29 7.32
C TYR A 92 -16.20 -6.30 8.15
N GLU A 93 -17.36 -5.90 7.60
CA GLU A 93 -18.66 -6.05 8.29
C GLU A 93 -19.00 -7.52 8.57
N ARG A 94 -18.71 -8.41 7.62
CA ARG A 94 -18.91 -9.87 7.82
C ARG A 94 -17.93 -10.42 8.85
N ARG A 95 -16.64 -10.07 8.71
CA ARG A 95 -15.60 -10.54 9.62
C ARG A 95 -15.79 -10.01 11.04
N GLN A 96 -16.30 -8.79 11.22
CA GLN A 96 -16.60 -8.18 12.52
C GLN A 96 -17.49 -9.08 13.39
N LYS A 97 -18.39 -9.85 12.80
CA LYS A 97 -19.28 -10.77 13.53
C LYS A 97 -18.54 -11.95 14.17
N GLN A 98 -17.28 -12.17 13.79
CA GLN A 98 -16.45 -13.30 14.20
C GLN A 98 -15.23 -12.86 15.02
N GLU A 99 -15.06 -11.56 15.21
CA GLU A 99 -13.94 -10.98 15.95
C GLU A 99 -14.44 -10.25 17.19
N SER A 100 -13.70 -10.35 18.27
CA SER A 100 -13.99 -9.64 19.53
C SER A 100 -13.58 -8.16 19.48
N GLU A 101 -12.63 -7.83 18.61
CA GLU A 101 -12.12 -6.49 18.43
C GLU A 101 -13.01 -5.68 17.47
N ASN A 102 -13.14 -4.39 17.70
CA ASN A 102 -13.84 -3.51 16.75
C ASN A 102 -12.96 -3.18 15.56
N LEU A 103 -13.15 -3.89 14.43
CA LEU A 103 -12.33 -3.78 13.24
C LEU A 103 -12.35 -2.37 12.64
N PHE A 104 -13.51 -1.72 12.67
CA PHE A 104 -13.65 -0.37 12.12
C PHE A 104 -12.94 0.67 12.97
N SER A 105 -12.93 0.52 14.29
CA SER A 105 -12.14 1.39 15.16
C SER A 105 -10.64 1.29 14.87
N VAL A 106 -10.14 0.09 14.62
CA VAL A 106 -8.73 -0.12 14.23
C VAL A 106 -8.43 0.52 12.88
N ILE A 107 -9.29 0.32 11.87
CA ILE A 107 -9.13 0.96 10.55
C ILE A 107 -9.14 2.49 10.70
N GLN A 108 -10.08 3.04 11.47
CA GLN A 108 -10.17 4.48 11.72
C GLN A 108 -8.94 5.03 12.45
N SER A 109 -8.36 4.28 13.38
CA SER A 109 -7.13 4.69 14.06
C SER A 109 -5.95 4.88 13.11
N VAL A 110 -5.86 4.07 12.04
CA VAL A 110 -4.87 4.25 10.97
C VAL A 110 -5.15 5.55 10.20
N ARG A 111 -6.41 5.80 9.83
CA ARG A 111 -6.82 7.08 9.21
C ARG A 111 -6.35 8.27 10.04
N ASP A 112 -6.63 8.26 11.34
CA ASP A 112 -6.36 9.38 12.23
C ASP A 112 -4.86 9.57 12.45
N LYS A 113 -4.12 8.48 12.70
CA LYS A 113 -2.67 8.50 12.89
C LYS A 113 -1.95 9.10 11.68
N TYR A 114 -2.31 8.67 10.48
CA TYR A 114 -1.63 9.07 9.25
C TYR A 114 -2.33 10.20 8.49
N ARG A 115 -3.48 10.68 8.99
CA ARG A 115 -4.28 11.77 8.40
C ARG A 115 -4.58 11.53 6.92
N VAL A 116 -5.08 10.31 6.61
CA VAL A 116 -5.44 9.93 5.25
C VAL A 116 -6.94 10.13 5.00
N ASN A 117 -7.31 10.35 3.75
CA ASN A 117 -8.70 10.33 3.33
C ASN A 117 -9.19 8.88 3.27
N LEU A 118 -9.93 8.42 4.28
CA LEU A 118 -10.49 7.06 4.34
C LEU A 118 -11.87 7.03 3.68
N ILE A 119 -12.01 6.18 2.67
CA ILE A 119 -13.28 5.95 1.97
C ILE A 119 -13.59 4.46 2.00
N TYR A 120 -14.79 4.12 2.47
CA TYR A 120 -15.32 2.77 2.36
C TYR A 120 -16.05 2.59 1.06
N PHE A 121 -15.81 1.47 0.38
CA PHE A 121 -16.51 1.11 -0.85
C PHE A 121 -17.18 -0.27 -0.74
N ASN A 122 -18.21 -0.50 -1.54
CA ASN A 122 -18.98 -1.75 -1.59
C ASN A 122 -19.06 -2.36 -3.00
N THR A 123 -18.69 -1.59 -4.03
CA THR A 123 -18.77 -2.05 -5.42
C THR A 123 -17.51 -1.66 -6.19
N THR A 124 -17.23 -2.40 -7.26
CA THR A 124 -16.13 -2.11 -8.19
C THR A 124 -16.27 -0.72 -8.81
N ASP A 125 -17.50 -0.32 -9.15
CA ASP A 125 -17.77 0.98 -9.77
C ASP A 125 -17.44 2.16 -8.86
N GLN A 126 -17.56 1.98 -7.53
CA GLN A 126 -17.11 3.00 -6.57
C GLN A 126 -15.61 3.18 -6.57
N VAL A 127 -14.83 2.08 -6.69
CA VAL A 127 -13.36 2.17 -6.82
C VAL A 127 -12.99 2.84 -8.14
N CYS A 128 -13.49 2.33 -9.25
CA CYS A 128 -13.17 2.86 -10.58
C CYS A 128 -13.62 4.32 -10.73
N GLY A 129 -14.83 4.64 -10.25
CA GLY A 129 -15.35 6.00 -10.23
C GLY A 129 -14.50 6.96 -9.41
N TYR A 130 -13.93 6.50 -8.27
CA TYR A 130 -12.99 7.29 -7.50
C TYR A 130 -11.66 7.47 -8.23
N LEU A 131 -11.11 6.41 -8.84
CA LEU A 131 -9.89 6.53 -9.63
C LEU A 131 -10.03 7.59 -10.71
N ASP A 132 -11.16 7.61 -11.38
CA ASP A 132 -11.44 8.54 -12.47
C ASP A 132 -11.78 9.96 -12.02
N ASN A 133 -12.56 10.11 -10.94
CA ASN A 133 -13.24 11.36 -10.60
C ASN A 133 -13.09 11.79 -9.13
N GLY A 134 -12.37 11.04 -8.31
CA GLY A 134 -12.20 11.34 -6.87
C GLY A 134 -11.58 12.71 -6.63
N LEU A 135 -10.65 13.11 -7.50
CA LEU A 135 -10.14 14.48 -7.63
C LEU A 135 -10.23 14.90 -9.10
N ASP A 136 -10.09 16.20 -9.37
CA ASP A 136 -9.91 16.69 -10.74
C ASP A 136 -8.62 16.14 -11.35
N ARG A 137 -8.73 15.09 -12.18
CA ARG A 137 -7.59 14.39 -12.81
C ARG A 137 -6.86 15.22 -13.87
N SER A 138 -7.37 16.38 -14.24
CA SER A 138 -6.60 17.35 -15.05
C SER A 138 -5.50 18.02 -14.21
N ARG A 139 -5.76 18.26 -12.92
CA ARG A 139 -4.85 18.93 -11.98
C ARG A 139 -4.10 17.96 -11.08
N TYR A 140 -4.76 16.91 -10.60
CA TYR A 140 -4.25 15.97 -9.60
C TYR A 140 -4.21 14.55 -10.17
N LYS A 141 -3.13 14.24 -10.86
CA LYS A 141 -2.91 12.88 -11.35
C LYS A 141 -2.71 11.89 -10.19
N ILE A 142 -2.93 10.62 -10.45
CA ILE A 142 -2.59 9.56 -9.51
C ILE A 142 -1.09 9.32 -9.60
N GLY A 143 -0.36 9.63 -8.53
CA GLY A 143 1.09 9.44 -8.44
C GLY A 143 1.48 8.04 -8.00
N SER A 144 0.63 7.37 -7.19
CA SER A 144 0.77 5.95 -6.92
C SER A 144 -0.57 5.26 -6.70
N PHE A 145 -0.60 3.96 -7.02
CA PHE A 145 -1.71 3.06 -6.74
C PHE A 145 -1.17 1.75 -6.19
N ASP A 146 -1.63 1.37 -5.02
CA ASP A 146 -1.24 0.14 -4.34
C ASP A 146 -2.49 -0.67 -3.99
N TYR A 147 -2.58 -1.93 -4.46
CA TYR A 147 -3.68 -2.83 -4.14
C TYR A 147 -3.22 -3.97 -3.24
N PHE A 148 -3.92 -4.15 -2.10
CA PHE A 148 -3.76 -5.22 -1.12
C PHE A 148 -5.07 -5.99 -0.99
N GLY A 149 -5.05 -7.30 -1.22
CA GLY A 149 -6.25 -8.11 -1.20
C GLY A 149 -6.02 -9.48 -1.82
N HIS A 150 -7.11 -10.12 -2.22
CA HIS A 150 -7.07 -11.33 -3.02
C HIS A 150 -7.05 -11.01 -4.51
N SER A 151 -6.43 -11.87 -5.29
CA SER A 151 -6.41 -11.79 -6.75
C SER A 151 -6.13 -13.14 -7.38
N ASN A 152 -6.43 -13.21 -8.65
CA ASN A 152 -5.86 -14.18 -9.58
C ASN A 152 -5.21 -13.43 -10.76
N LYS A 153 -4.80 -14.15 -11.81
CA LYS A 153 -4.14 -13.54 -12.95
C LYS A 153 -4.98 -12.49 -13.69
N ALA A 154 -6.32 -12.58 -13.61
CA ALA A 154 -7.24 -11.75 -14.39
C ALA A 154 -8.12 -10.81 -13.54
N CYS A 155 -8.14 -10.97 -12.21
CA CYS A 155 -9.06 -10.22 -11.35
C CYS A 155 -8.41 -9.68 -10.09
N PHE A 156 -8.78 -8.45 -9.71
CA PHE A 156 -8.76 -8.00 -8.32
C PHE A 156 -10.05 -8.45 -7.65
N MET A 157 -9.94 -9.23 -6.59
CA MET A 157 -11.06 -9.81 -5.86
C MET A 157 -11.29 -9.01 -4.58
N PHE A 158 -12.08 -7.94 -4.67
CA PHE A 158 -12.37 -7.10 -3.50
C PHE A 158 -13.23 -7.83 -2.49
N ASP A 159 -14.14 -8.68 -2.94
CA ASP A 159 -14.92 -9.59 -2.11
C ASP A 159 -14.40 -11.03 -2.26
N TYR A 160 -13.98 -11.59 -1.16
CA TYR A 160 -13.59 -13.00 -1.07
C TYR A 160 -14.30 -13.66 0.11
N SER A 161 -15.65 -13.52 0.12
CA SER A 161 -16.47 -13.98 1.24
C SER A 161 -16.55 -15.50 1.36
N ASN A 162 -16.38 -16.22 0.26
CA ASN A 162 -16.59 -17.67 0.14
C ASN A 162 -17.99 -18.12 0.59
N GLU A 163 -18.97 -17.22 0.60
CA GLU A 163 -20.36 -17.58 0.84
C GLU A 163 -20.91 -18.36 -0.36
N ILE A 164 -21.50 -19.51 -0.13
CA ILE A 164 -22.16 -20.30 -1.17
C ILE A 164 -23.28 -19.45 -1.78
N GLY A 165 -23.26 -19.29 -3.10
CA GLY A 165 -24.23 -18.47 -3.84
C GLY A 165 -23.97 -16.96 -3.83
N SER A 166 -23.03 -16.46 -3.06
CA SER A 166 -22.64 -15.04 -3.04
C SER A 166 -21.14 -14.82 -3.17
N ALA A 167 -20.40 -15.86 -3.51
CA ALA A 167 -18.95 -15.80 -3.67
C ALA A 167 -18.54 -14.67 -4.61
N SER A 168 -17.68 -13.81 -4.12
CA SER A 168 -16.97 -12.77 -4.86
C SER A 168 -17.85 -11.99 -5.84
N LYS A 169 -18.83 -11.25 -5.33
CA LYS A 169 -19.67 -10.38 -6.15
C LYS A 169 -19.02 -9.03 -6.48
N THR A 170 -17.88 -8.74 -5.89
CA THR A 170 -17.17 -7.46 -6.08
C THR A 170 -15.74 -7.75 -6.52
N TRP A 171 -15.54 -7.78 -7.80
CA TRP A 171 -14.22 -7.92 -8.43
C TRP A 171 -14.06 -6.93 -9.56
N LEU A 172 -12.82 -6.63 -9.93
CA LEU A 172 -12.48 -5.94 -11.15
C LEU A 172 -11.76 -6.93 -12.08
N HIS A 173 -12.48 -7.34 -13.13
CA HIS A 173 -11.92 -8.23 -14.15
C HIS A 173 -11.15 -7.43 -15.20
N GLU A 174 -10.04 -7.96 -15.70
CA GLU A 174 -9.18 -7.30 -16.67
C GLU A 174 -9.88 -6.87 -17.96
N ASN A 175 -10.92 -7.59 -18.37
CA ASN A 175 -11.71 -7.25 -19.57
C ASN A 175 -12.60 -6.03 -19.38
N GLU A 176 -12.88 -5.62 -18.14
CA GLU A 176 -13.72 -4.45 -17.82
C GLU A 176 -12.90 -3.16 -17.69
N LEU A 177 -11.57 -3.25 -17.67
CA LEU A 177 -10.70 -2.10 -17.39
C LEU A 177 -10.89 -0.96 -18.39
N HIS A 178 -11.04 -1.27 -19.69
CA HIS A 178 -11.23 -0.24 -20.72
C HIS A 178 -12.56 0.50 -20.61
N GLU A 179 -13.60 -0.14 -20.07
CA GLU A 179 -14.90 0.46 -19.88
C GLU A 179 -14.97 1.26 -18.58
N LYS A 180 -14.23 0.80 -17.56
CA LYS A 180 -14.32 1.33 -16.19
C LYS A 180 -13.27 2.37 -15.84
N LEU A 181 -12.16 2.48 -16.59
CA LEU A 181 -11.06 3.39 -16.29
C LEU A 181 -10.66 4.22 -17.49
N ARG A 182 -10.49 5.51 -17.27
CA ARG A 182 -10.01 6.43 -18.32
C ARG A 182 -8.49 6.40 -18.45
N ARG A 183 -8.02 6.54 -19.67
CA ARG A 183 -6.59 6.79 -19.92
C ARG A 183 -6.17 8.16 -19.41
N GLY A 184 -4.91 8.26 -18.95
CA GLY A 184 -4.32 9.55 -18.59
C GLY A 184 -4.70 10.07 -17.20
N ILE A 185 -5.32 9.24 -16.33
CA ILE A 185 -5.58 9.60 -14.93
C ILE A 185 -4.31 9.48 -14.07
N PHE A 186 -3.32 8.69 -14.50
CA PHE A 186 -2.05 8.51 -13.81
C PHE A 186 -1.00 9.54 -14.26
N ALA A 187 -0.11 9.89 -13.33
CA ALA A 187 1.10 10.64 -13.65
C ALA A 187 2.04 9.82 -14.56
N LYS A 188 2.91 10.48 -15.31
CA LYS A 188 3.82 9.82 -16.27
C LYS A 188 4.75 8.81 -15.58
N ASP A 189 5.15 9.11 -14.35
CA ASP A 189 6.05 8.35 -13.51
C ASP A 189 5.33 7.64 -12.34
N ALA A 190 4.01 7.47 -12.46
CA ALA A 190 3.19 6.85 -11.44
C ALA A 190 3.69 5.46 -11.05
N GLN A 191 3.76 5.22 -9.74
CA GLN A 191 4.09 3.93 -9.17
C GLN A 191 2.81 3.11 -8.97
N VAL A 192 2.54 2.17 -9.84
CA VAL A 192 1.35 1.31 -9.77
C VAL A 192 1.77 -0.10 -9.42
N LYS A 193 1.27 -0.62 -8.29
CA LYS A 193 1.61 -1.98 -7.84
C LYS A 193 0.42 -2.72 -7.28
N SER A 194 0.27 -3.96 -7.73
CA SER A 194 -0.54 -4.97 -7.08
C SER A 194 0.35 -5.85 -6.20
N TRP A 195 0.06 -5.89 -4.91
CA TRP A 195 0.78 -6.72 -3.93
C TRP A 195 0.20 -8.13 -3.80
N CYS A 196 -0.66 -8.51 -4.73
CA CYS A 196 -1.47 -9.71 -4.70
C CYS A 196 -0.98 -10.77 -5.67
N CYS A 197 -1.50 -11.99 -5.52
CA CYS A 197 -1.07 -13.18 -6.27
C CYS A 197 -1.33 -13.06 -7.78
N TYR A 198 -0.40 -13.52 -8.59
CA TYR A 198 -0.53 -13.77 -10.04
C TYR A 198 -0.83 -12.57 -10.95
N THR A 199 -0.89 -11.36 -10.45
CA THR A 199 -1.38 -10.19 -11.22
C THR A 199 -0.46 -9.76 -12.36
N ALA A 200 0.83 -10.15 -12.35
CA ALA A 200 1.71 -9.91 -13.49
C ALA A 200 1.46 -10.87 -14.67
N GLU A 201 0.68 -11.94 -14.46
CA GLU A 201 0.49 -12.98 -15.48
C GLU A 201 -0.54 -12.59 -16.55
N SER A 202 -1.43 -11.62 -16.28
CA SER A 202 -2.37 -11.05 -17.25
C SER A 202 -2.81 -9.63 -16.88
N MET A 203 -3.38 -9.41 -15.67
CA MET A 203 -3.95 -8.14 -15.22
C MET A 203 -3.02 -6.94 -15.47
N SER A 204 -1.72 -7.07 -15.21
CA SER A 204 -0.76 -5.96 -15.37
C SER A 204 -0.65 -5.46 -16.80
N GLY A 205 -0.65 -6.37 -17.78
CA GLY A 205 -0.63 -6.02 -19.19
C GLY A 205 -1.92 -5.32 -19.64
N LYS A 206 -3.06 -5.86 -19.23
CA LYS A 206 -4.39 -5.27 -19.52
C LYS A 206 -4.57 -3.91 -18.84
N TRP A 207 -4.06 -3.76 -17.61
CA TRP A 207 -4.05 -2.47 -16.90
C TRP A 207 -3.29 -1.41 -17.70
N TYR A 208 -2.10 -1.75 -18.21
CA TYR A 208 -1.34 -0.82 -19.06
C TYR A 208 -2.10 -0.46 -20.34
N GLN A 209 -2.72 -1.43 -21.00
CA GLN A 209 -3.52 -1.18 -22.20
C GLN A 209 -4.68 -0.21 -21.91
N ALA A 210 -5.37 -0.37 -20.79
CA ALA A 210 -6.49 0.47 -20.42
C ALA A 210 -6.06 1.87 -19.96
N THR A 211 -5.10 1.96 -19.05
CA THR A 211 -4.80 3.22 -18.34
C THR A 211 -3.59 3.97 -18.88
N GLY A 212 -2.67 3.29 -19.55
CA GLY A 212 -1.37 3.83 -19.96
C GLY A 212 -0.30 3.79 -18.86
N ALA A 213 -0.64 3.36 -17.64
CA ALA A 213 0.30 3.25 -16.52
C ALA A 213 0.77 1.79 -16.35
N LYS A 214 2.09 1.59 -16.27
CA LYS A 214 2.66 0.24 -16.04
C LYS A 214 2.38 -0.19 -14.61
N MET A 215 1.77 -1.38 -14.45
CA MET A 215 1.53 -1.97 -13.13
C MET A 215 2.52 -3.09 -12.87
N ILE A 216 3.20 -3.02 -11.73
CA ILE A 216 4.00 -4.13 -11.18
C ILE A 216 3.05 -5.09 -10.47
N GLY A 217 3.14 -6.37 -10.77
CA GLY A 217 2.41 -7.44 -10.09
C GLY A 217 3.32 -8.61 -9.79
N ALA A 218 2.79 -9.64 -9.14
CA ALA A 218 3.50 -10.89 -8.88
C ALA A 218 3.27 -11.91 -10.02
N VAL A 219 4.34 -12.54 -10.45
CA VAL A 219 4.29 -13.87 -11.07
C VAL A 219 4.33 -14.86 -9.92
N GLY A 220 3.29 -15.70 -9.79
CA GLY A 220 3.13 -16.60 -8.65
C GLY A 220 2.40 -15.97 -7.45
N LYS A 221 2.49 -16.65 -6.31
CA LYS A 221 1.81 -16.27 -5.07
C LYS A 221 2.59 -15.22 -4.28
N THR A 222 1.86 -14.42 -3.52
CA THR A 222 2.39 -13.52 -2.49
C THR A 222 1.95 -13.97 -1.11
N GLN A 223 2.74 -13.62 -0.10
CA GLN A 223 2.44 -13.87 1.31
C GLN A 223 2.49 -12.57 2.09
N TYR A 224 1.49 -12.38 2.95
CA TYR A 224 1.39 -11.23 3.84
C TYR A 224 2.17 -11.50 5.12
N MET A 225 3.17 -10.65 5.37
CA MET A 225 4.08 -10.77 6.52
C MET A 225 3.64 -9.87 7.67
N THR A 226 4.21 -10.10 8.87
CA THR A 226 3.79 -9.36 10.06
C THR A 226 4.28 -7.91 10.09
N ASN A 227 5.53 -7.66 9.75
CA ASN A 227 6.18 -6.36 9.93
C ASN A 227 6.70 -5.73 8.63
N GLU A 228 6.37 -6.31 7.49
CA GLU A 228 6.81 -5.84 6.18
C GLU A 228 5.69 -5.94 5.14
N LEU A 229 5.91 -5.34 3.99
CA LEU A 229 5.01 -5.47 2.85
C LEU A 229 5.03 -6.91 2.31
N PRO A 230 3.98 -7.33 1.58
CA PRO A 230 3.90 -8.69 1.06
C PRO A 230 5.12 -9.09 0.23
N VAL A 231 5.57 -10.32 0.44
CA VAL A 231 6.70 -10.93 -0.27
C VAL A 231 6.23 -12.01 -1.23
N LEU A 232 7.10 -12.41 -2.15
CA LEU A 232 6.84 -13.54 -3.04
C LEU A 232 6.92 -14.86 -2.26
N ALA A 233 5.89 -15.69 -2.35
CA ALA A 233 5.82 -16.98 -1.66
C ALA A 233 6.25 -18.15 -2.56
N THR A 234 6.30 -17.96 -3.88
CA THR A 234 6.69 -18.99 -4.84
C THR A 234 8.19 -18.91 -5.09
N SER A 235 8.90 -20.02 -5.07
CA SER A 235 10.38 -20.07 -5.19
C SER A 235 10.90 -19.49 -6.50
N ASN A 236 10.14 -19.58 -7.59
CA ASN A 236 10.43 -18.95 -8.88
C ASN A 236 9.62 -17.69 -9.13
N GLY A 237 8.96 -17.18 -8.10
CA GLY A 237 8.17 -15.95 -8.16
C GLY A 237 9.05 -14.73 -8.44
N ARG A 238 8.47 -13.73 -9.09
CA ARG A 238 9.12 -12.44 -9.31
C ARG A 238 8.10 -11.32 -9.41
N TRP A 239 8.54 -10.13 -9.06
CA TRP A 239 7.78 -8.91 -9.37
C TRP A 239 8.06 -8.52 -10.82
N ALA A 240 7.01 -8.29 -11.60
CA ALA A 240 7.13 -7.95 -13.01
C ALA A 240 6.01 -7.01 -13.45
N THR A 241 6.28 -6.21 -14.48
CA THR A 241 5.22 -5.59 -15.28
C THR A 241 4.75 -6.61 -16.28
N GLY A 242 3.45 -6.84 -16.42
CA GLY A 242 2.90 -7.73 -17.45
C GLY A 242 3.29 -7.26 -18.85
N MET A 243 3.51 -8.20 -19.72
CA MET A 243 3.74 -7.96 -21.15
C MET A 243 2.42 -7.70 -21.85
#